data_4f3336f1bcdff142247bf7608a38f8b0
#
_entry.id   4f3336f1bcdff142247bf7608a38f8b0
#
_cell.length_a   1.000
_cell.length_b   1.000
_cell.length_c   1.000
_cell.angle_alpha   90.00
_cell.angle_beta   90.00
_cell.angle_gamma   90.00
#
_symmetry.space_group_name_H-M   'P 1'
#
loop_
_entity.id
_entity.type
_entity.pdbx_description
1 polymer ?
#
loop_
_entity_poly.entity_id
_entity_poly.type
_entity_poly.pdbx_seq_one_letter_code
_entity_poly.pdbx_strand_id
1 'polypeptide(L)'
;MKLHATSTQQYQTVTGYDDSGVEINAVHYSRSLLVMPETPPVDWPVSSFDALNAQDFAQIEAANPDVVILGTGARQRFIHPKLIAALTARRVGVEAMDNQAACRTYNILMAEGRRVALALILETPAA
;
A
#
# COMPACT_ATOMS: atom_id res chain seq x y z
N MET A 1 26.88 -20.51 3.45
CA MET A 1 26.16 -20.24 3.54
C MET A 1 25.08 -20.26 3.19
N LYS A 2 24.59 -20.29 3.40
CA LYS A 2 23.66 -20.28 3.17
C LYS A 2 22.91 -19.48 2.99
N LEU A 3 22.92 -19.05 2.68
CA LEU A 3 22.15 -18.42 2.45
C LEU A 3 21.02 -18.64 1.91
N HIS A 4 20.77 -19.04 1.82
CA HIS A 4 19.91 -19.35 1.25
C HIS A 4 18.65 -19.66 1.37
N ALA A 5 18.44 -20.28 1.98
CA ALA A 5 17.10 -20.77 2.07
C ALA A 5 16.14 -19.62 2.09
N THR A 6 16.51 -18.63 2.78
CA THR A 6 15.72 -17.42 2.80
C THR A 6 15.60 -16.77 1.44
N SER A 7 16.56 -17.04 0.58
CA SER A 7 16.52 -16.47 -0.75
C SER A 7 15.38 -17.03 -1.60
N THR A 8 14.76 -18.12 -1.16
CA THR A 8 13.62 -18.67 -1.90
C THR A 8 12.31 -17.97 -1.55
N GLN A 9 12.28 -17.22 -0.45
CA GLN A 9 11.07 -16.52 -0.10
C GLN A 9 10.92 -15.29 -1.00
N GLN A 10 9.77 -15.19 -1.62
CA GLN A 10 9.48 -14.07 -2.51
C GLN A 10 8.52 -13.11 -1.84
N TYR A 11 9.00 -11.93 -1.54
CA TYR A 11 8.17 -10.88 -0.97
C TYR A 11 7.35 -10.21 -2.07
N GLN A 12 6.19 -9.68 -1.69
CA GLN A 12 5.36 -8.93 -2.61
C GLN A 12 6.07 -7.62 -2.94
N THR A 13 6.49 -7.48 -4.17
CA THR A 13 7.31 -6.36 -4.65
C THR A 13 6.60 -5.64 -5.77
N VAL A 14 6.58 -4.32 -5.73
CA VAL A 14 6.07 -3.55 -6.85
C VAL A 14 7.10 -3.61 -7.97
N THR A 15 6.73 -4.23 -9.09
CA THR A 15 7.60 -4.40 -10.24
C THR A 15 7.27 -3.44 -11.38
N GLY A 16 6.19 -2.65 -11.25
CA GLY A 16 5.87 -1.64 -12.25
C GLY A 16 4.68 -0.80 -11.82
N TYR A 17 4.62 0.41 -12.33
CA TYR A 17 3.49 1.29 -12.10
C TYR A 17 3.37 2.25 -13.28
N ASP A 18 2.16 2.37 -13.84
CA ASP A 18 1.87 3.31 -14.91
C ASP A 18 0.40 3.73 -14.83
N ASP A 19 -0.08 4.42 -15.85
CA ASP A 19 -1.44 4.92 -15.88
C ASP A 19 -2.49 3.82 -15.90
N SER A 20 -2.12 2.60 -16.30
CA SER A 20 -3.07 1.49 -16.37
C SER A 20 -3.18 0.71 -15.08
N GLY A 21 -2.29 0.93 -14.12
CA GLY A 21 -2.34 0.24 -12.85
C GLY A 21 -0.97 -0.05 -12.26
N VAL A 22 -0.93 -1.04 -11.41
CA VAL A 22 0.27 -1.43 -10.68
C VAL A 22 0.58 -2.89 -10.95
N GLU A 23 1.86 -3.22 -10.97
CA GLU A 23 2.31 -4.58 -11.18
C GLU A 23 3.00 -5.05 -9.91
N ILE A 24 2.53 -6.17 -9.36
CA ILE A 24 3.13 -6.79 -8.17
C ILE A 24 3.64 -8.15 -8.58
N ASN A 25 4.95 -8.35 -8.47
CA ASN A 25 5.59 -9.61 -8.86
C ASN A 25 5.15 -10.03 -10.26
N ALA A 26 5.14 -9.08 -11.19
CA ALA A 26 4.80 -9.28 -12.60
C ALA A 26 3.32 -9.57 -12.87
N VAL A 27 2.44 -9.40 -11.89
CA VAL A 27 0.99 -9.53 -12.07
C VAL A 27 0.38 -8.14 -12.03
N HIS A 28 -0.43 -7.81 -13.03
CA HIS A 28 -1.03 -6.48 -13.18
C HIS A 28 -2.35 -6.38 -12.41
N TYR A 29 -2.51 -5.26 -11.72
CA TYR A 29 -3.75 -4.94 -11.00
C TYR A 29 -4.19 -3.54 -11.39
N SER A 30 -5.50 -3.38 -11.65
CA SER A 30 -6.06 -2.10 -12.08
C SER A 30 -7.05 -1.52 -11.07
N ARG A 31 -7.14 -2.10 -9.89
CA ARG A 31 -8.01 -1.61 -8.81
C ARG A 31 -7.17 -1.24 -7.62
N SER A 32 -7.75 -0.39 -6.74
CA SER A 32 -7.09 -0.05 -5.48
C SER A 32 -6.73 -1.32 -4.72
N LEU A 33 -5.58 -1.29 -4.06
CA LEU A 33 -4.93 -2.51 -3.62
C LEU A 33 -4.25 -2.29 -2.27
N LEU A 34 -4.29 -3.32 -1.43
CA LEU A 34 -3.46 -3.39 -0.23
C LEU A 34 -2.36 -4.40 -0.48
N VAL A 35 -1.13 -3.99 -0.26
CA VAL A 35 0.04 -4.84 -0.49
C VAL A 35 0.86 -4.90 0.78
N MET A 36 1.19 -6.10 1.22
CA MET A 36 2.10 -6.32 2.35
C MET A 36 3.14 -7.35 1.93
N PRO A 37 4.31 -7.35 2.57
CA PRO A 37 5.42 -8.17 2.07
C PRO A 37 5.17 -9.67 2.00
N GLU A 38 4.38 -10.21 2.93
CA GLU A 38 4.28 -11.66 3.09
C GLU A 38 2.92 -12.24 2.79
N THR A 39 1.99 -11.42 2.33
CA THR A 39 0.64 -11.91 1.99
C THR A 39 0.29 -11.48 0.57
N PRO A 40 -0.53 -12.27 -0.13
CA PRO A 40 -0.95 -11.86 -1.47
C PRO A 40 -1.66 -10.51 -1.44
N PRO A 41 -1.55 -9.73 -2.51
CA PRO A 41 -2.28 -8.46 -2.58
C PRO A 41 -3.79 -8.66 -2.43
N VAL A 42 -4.45 -7.71 -1.81
CA VAL A 42 -5.89 -7.77 -1.52
C VAL A 42 -6.56 -6.56 -2.12
N ASP A 43 -7.73 -6.76 -2.70
CA ASP A 43 -8.52 -5.63 -3.20
C ASP A 43 -8.88 -4.70 -2.05
N TRP A 44 -8.73 -3.42 -2.28
CA TRP A 44 -9.10 -2.38 -1.33
C TRP A 44 -10.27 -1.62 -1.95
N PRO A 45 -11.49 -1.71 -1.38
CA PRO A 45 -12.67 -1.17 -2.04
C PRO A 45 -12.77 0.35 -1.88
N VAL A 46 -11.78 1.06 -2.41
CA VAL A 46 -11.71 2.52 -2.39
C VAL A 46 -11.61 2.97 -3.84
N SER A 47 -12.62 3.70 -4.31
CA SER A 47 -12.67 4.11 -5.70
C SER A 47 -11.90 5.39 -5.97
N SER A 48 -11.73 6.24 -4.96
CA SER A 48 -11.01 7.50 -5.13
C SER A 48 -10.57 8.01 -3.77
N PHE A 49 -9.63 8.94 -3.79
CA PHE A 49 -9.19 9.57 -2.55
C PHE A 49 -10.35 10.27 -1.83
N ASP A 50 -11.19 10.95 -2.59
CA ASP A 50 -12.30 11.71 -1.99
C ASP A 50 -13.36 10.79 -1.36
N ALA A 51 -13.40 9.53 -1.75
CA ALA A 51 -14.35 8.57 -1.21
C ALA A 51 -13.85 7.88 0.07
N LEU A 52 -12.64 8.16 0.50
CA LEU A 52 -12.08 7.53 1.71
C LEU A 52 -12.91 7.85 2.95
N ASN A 53 -13.07 6.84 3.79
CA ASN A 53 -13.65 7.03 5.12
C ASN A 53 -12.87 6.20 6.14
N ALA A 54 -13.17 6.41 7.42
CA ALA A 54 -12.40 5.74 8.49
C ALA A 54 -12.50 4.21 8.40
N GLN A 55 -13.63 3.70 7.95
CA GLN A 55 -13.85 2.26 7.84
C GLN A 55 -12.90 1.61 6.84
N ASP A 56 -12.46 2.36 5.84
CA ASP A 56 -11.55 1.82 4.83
C ASP A 56 -10.21 1.41 5.41
N PHE A 57 -9.85 1.94 6.58
CA PHE A 57 -8.58 1.62 7.22
C PHE A 57 -8.66 0.45 8.20
N ALA A 58 -9.86 -0.10 8.45
CA ALA A 58 -10.03 -1.18 9.41
C ALA A 58 -9.25 -2.44 9.00
N GLN A 59 -9.25 -2.76 7.72
CA GLN A 59 -8.55 -3.92 7.21
C GLN A 59 -7.04 -3.76 7.37
N ILE A 60 -6.54 -2.54 7.19
CA ILE A 60 -5.13 -2.24 7.36
C ILE A 60 -4.74 -2.37 8.83
N GLU A 61 -5.58 -1.84 9.71
CA GLU A 61 -5.35 -1.94 11.14
C GLU A 61 -5.29 -3.39 11.59
N ALA A 62 -6.19 -4.22 11.07
CA ALA A 62 -6.26 -5.63 11.43
C ALA A 62 -4.98 -6.38 11.02
N ALA A 63 -4.31 -5.93 9.98
CA ALA A 63 -3.06 -6.54 9.52
C ALA A 63 -1.86 -6.16 10.39
N ASN A 64 -2.03 -5.18 11.26
CA ASN A 64 -1.03 -4.78 12.25
C ASN A 64 0.34 -4.43 11.65
N PRO A 65 0.41 -3.50 10.68
CA PRO A 65 1.69 -3.08 10.13
C PRO A 65 2.41 -2.13 11.07
N ASP A 66 3.71 -1.94 10.85
CA ASP A 66 4.48 -0.94 11.58
C ASP A 66 4.30 0.45 10.98
N VAL A 67 4.08 0.51 9.68
CA VAL A 67 3.91 1.77 8.95
C VAL A 67 3.01 1.53 7.76
N VAL A 68 2.23 2.56 7.41
CA VAL A 68 1.36 2.53 6.24
C VAL A 68 1.83 3.59 5.26
N ILE A 69 2.04 3.17 4.03
CA ILE A 69 2.32 4.10 2.93
C ILE A 69 1.03 4.20 2.13
N LEU A 70 0.46 5.40 2.09
CA LEU A 70 -0.79 5.65 1.40
C LEU A 70 -0.49 6.31 0.07
N GLY A 71 -0.80 5.62 -1.02
CA GLY A 71 -0.69 6.20 -2.35
C GLY A 71 -1.99 6.91 -2.69
N THR A 72 -1.92 8.20 -2.93
CA THR A 72 -3.10 9.06 -3.06
C THR A 72 -3.53 9.31 -4.49
N GLY A 73 -2.95 8.61 -5.45
CA GLY A 73 -3.29 8.79 -6.84
C GLY A 73 -2.15 9.44 -7.62
N ALA A 74 -2.50 10.14 -8.70
CA ALA A 74 -1.49 10.75 -9.57
C ALA A 74 -0.73 11.87 -8.90
N ARG A 75 -1.28 12.44 -7.83
CA ARG A 75 -0.62 13.52 -7.10
C ARG A 75 -0.77 13.29 -5.61
N GLN A 76 0.16 13.88 -4.85
CA GLN A 76 0.14 13.79 -3.40
C GLN A 76 -1.02 14.61 -2.84
N ARG A 77 -1.74 14.02 -1.86
CA ARG A 77 -2.83 14.69 -1.15
C ARG A 77 -2.72 14.37 0.32
N PHE A 78 -3.17 15.29 1.17
CA PHE A 78 -3.09 15.12 2.62
C PHE A 78 -4.33 14.41 3.13
N ILE A 79 -4.11 13.38 3.96
CA ILE A 79 -5.21 12.63 4.57
C ILE A 79 -5.68 13.37 5.83
N HIS A 80 -7.00 13.45 6.01
CA HIS A 80 -7.54 14.04 7.22
C HIS A 80 -7.23 13.15 8.42
N PRO A 81 -6.70 13.69 9.51
CA PRO A 81 -6.31 12.88 10.67
C PRO A 81 -7.42 12.02 11.24
N LYS A 82 -8.67 12.45 11.13
CA LYS A 82 -9.80 11.67 11.66
C LYS A 82 -9.95 10.32 10.96
N LEU A 83 -9.55 10.24 9.70
CA LEU A 83 -9.70 9.00 8.94
C LEU A 83 -8.73 7.92 9.41
N ILE A 84 -7.60 8.32 9.97
CA ILE A 84 -6.56 7.38 10.38
C ILE A 84 -6.38 7.35 11.90
N ALA A 85 -7.37 7.84 12.65
CA ALA A 85 -7.24 7.96 14.09
C ALA A 85 -6.96 6.61 14.77
N ALA A 86 -7.57 5.53 14.27
CA ALA A 86 -7.35 4.21 14.86
C ALA A 86 -5.91 3.75 14.70
N LEU A 87 -5.30 4.05 13.56
CA LEU A 87 -3.89 3.72 13.32
C LEU A 87 -2.98 4.59 14.19
N THR A 88 -3.27 5.88 14.24
CA THR A 88 -2.49 6.80 15.07
C THR A 88 -2.54 6.39 16.54
N ALA A 89 -3.69 5.94 17.03
CA ALA A 89 -3.82 5.49 18.42
C ALA A 89 -2.95 4.28 18.72
N ARG A 90 -2.63 3.50 17.70
CA ARG A 90 -1.74 2.35 17.83
C ARG A 90 -0.29 2.68 17.48
N ARG A 91 0.00 3.95 17.30
CA ARG A 91 1.33 4.44 16.94
C ARG A 91 1.81 3.93 15.60
N VAL A 92 0.88 3.69 14.68
CA VAL A 92 1.20 3.31 13.31
C VAL A 92 1.19 4.58 12.46
N GLY A 93 2.33 4.95 11.92
CA GLY A 93 2.45 6.12 11.07
C GLY A 93 1.82 5.88 9.71
N VAL A 94 1.14 6.90 9.18
CA VAL A 94 0.60 6.86 7.83
C VAL A 94 1.25 7.99 7.05
N GLU A 95 1.94 7.66 5.96
CA GLU A 95 2.59 8.64 5.12
C GLU A 95 1.92 8.65 3.76
N ALA A 96 1.38 9.81 3.40
CA ALA A 96 0.65 9.97 2.14
C ALA A 96 1.57 10.56 1.08
N MET A 97 1.56 9.96 -0.10
CA MET A 97 2.38 10.43 -1.22
C MET A 97 1.70 10.00 -2.52
N ASP A 98 2.15 10.56 -3.65
CA ASP A 98 1.61 10.10 -4.93
C ASP A 98 1.94 8.62 -5.13
N ASN A 99 1.22 7.96 -6.03
CA ASN A 99 1.34 6.52 -6.18
C ASN A 99 2.74 6.06 -6.59
N GLN A 100 3.39 6.82 -7.45
CA GLN A 100 4.73 6.43 -7.89
C GLN A 100 5.71 6.46 -6.73
N ALA A 101 5.68 7.52 -5.94
CA ALA A 101 6.52 7.62 -4.75
C ALA A 101 6.15 6.54 -3.73
N ALA A 102 4.85 6.27 -3.57
CA ALA A 102 4.38 5.26 -2.63
C ALA A 102 4.93 3.87 -2.97
N CYS A 103 4.92 3.53 -4.25
CA CYS A 103 5.44 2.24 -4.69
C CYS A 103 6.94 2.12 -4.42
N ARG A 104 7.69 3.17 -4.69
CA ARG A 104 9.14 3.17 -4.41
C ARG A 104 9.42 3.05 -2.92
N THR A 105 8.71 3.82 -2.12
CA THR A 105 8.90 3.83 -0.67
C THR A 105 8.56 2.47 -0.08
N TYR A 106 7.45 1.88 -0.53
CA TYR A 106 7.08 0.54 -0.09
C TYR A 106 8.20 -0.47 -0.36
N ASN A 107 8.74 -0.48 -1.58
CA ASN A 107 9.79 -1.42 -1.93
C ASN A 107 11.02 -1.25 -1.05
N ILE A 108 11.39 -0.01 -0.76
CA ILE A 108 12.55 0.27 0.08
C ILE A 108 12.35 -0.26 1.49
N LEU A 109 11.21 0.05 2.09
CA LEU A 109 10.92 -0.36 3.47
C LEU A 109 10.76 -1.87 3.56
N MET A 110 10.12 -2.48 2.58
CA MET A 110 9.96 -3.93 2.53
C MET A 110 11.31 -4.62 2.46
N ALA A 111 12.22 -4.10 1.63
CA ALA A 111 13.55 -4.67 1.49
C ALA A 111 14.38 -4.53 2.76
N GLU A 112 14.05 -3.55 3.60
CA GLU A 112 14.69 -3.36 4.90
C GLU A 112 14.11 -4.26 5.99
N GLY A 113 13.14 -5.09 5.65
CA GLY A 113 12.53 -6.00 6.61
C GLY A 113 11.41 -5.37 7.44
N ARG A 114 10.91 -4.19 7.05
CA ARG A 114 9.85 -3.52 7.78
C ARG A 114 8.48 -4.15 7.47
N ARG A 115 7.61 -4.16 8.46
CA ARG A 115 6.22 -4.57 8.23
C ARG A 115 5.45 -3.37 7.71
N VAL A 116 5.58 -3.15 6.42
CA VAL A 116 4.96 -2.01 5.75
C VAL A 116 3.71 -2.46 5.02
N ALA A 117 2.65 -1.63 5.10
CA ALA A 117 1.45 -1.84 4.29
C ALA A 117 1.40 -0.73 3.26
N LEU A 118 1.23 -1.10 2.00
CA LEU A 118 1.00 -0.16 0.92
C LEU A 118 -0.49 -0.13 0.63
N ALA A 119 -1.12 1.02 0.86
CA ALA A 119 -2.52 1.24 0.52
C ALA A 119 -2.54 2.15 -0.69
N LEU A 120 -2.83 1.57 -1.85
CA LEU A 120 -2.66 2.25 -3.13
C LEU A 120 -4.02 2.53 -3.74
N ILE A 121 -4.34 3.81 -3.94
CA ILE A 121 -5.61 4.21 -4.53
C ILE A 121 -5.43 4.29 -6.05
N LEU A 122 -6.12 3.41 -6.76
CA LEU A 122 -6.14 3.44 -8.21
C LEU A 122 -7.54 3.90 -8.62
N GLU A 123 -7.62 5.17 -9.00
CA GLU A 123 -8.91 5.76 -9.36
C GLU A 123 -9.31 5.29 -10.73
N THR A 124 -10.51 4.71 -10.83
CA THR A 124 -11.04 4.32 -12.12
C THR A 124 -11.59 5.55 -12.82
N PRO A 125 -11.28 5.74 -14.09
CA PRO A 125 -11.88 6.84 -14.85
C PRO A 125 -13.40 6.69 -14.86
N ALA A 126 -14.10 7.81 -14.85
CA ALA A 126 -15.54 7.79 -15.01
C ALA A 126 -15.87 7.22 -16.39
N ALA A 127 -16.80 6.29 -16.40
CA ALA A 127 -17.19 5.64 -17.66
C ALA A 127 -17.96 6.61 -18.55
#